data_13a7acc194ba8534625f4910c844323a
#
_entry.id   13a7acc194ba8534625f4910c844323a
#
_cell.length_a   1.000
_cell.length_b   1.000
_cell.length_c   1.000
_cell.angle_alpha   90.00
_cell.angle_beta   90.00
_cell.angle_gamma   90.00
#
_symmetry.space_group_name_H-M   'P 1'
#
loop_
_entity.id
_entity.type
_entity.pdbx_description
1 polymer ?
#
loop_
_entity_poly.entity_id
_entity_poly.type
_entity_poly.pdbx_seq_one_letter_code
_entity_poly.pdbx_strand_id
1 'polypeptide(L)'
;MGLIYVNPQGPDGNPDPLASARDIRETFARMAMNDEETVALVAGGHTFGKAHGASVEENVSAEPEGAPIENMGFGWSNNFGKGFGRDTITSGIEGPWTTNPIKWDNGYFDLLLGYKWELTKSPAGAHIWHAVDQKQEDLAPDVEDSSIKVPTMMTTADIALITDSNYKKISEDFHLSLIHI
;
A
#
# COMPACT_ATOMS: atom_id res chain seq x y z
N MET A 1 -25.58 -2.21 -3.64
CA MET A 1 -24.51 -1.95 -2.64
C MET A 1 -23.22 -1.97 -3.42
N GLY A 2 -22.48 -0.87 -3.51
CA GLY A 2 -21.19 -0.82 -4.22
C GLY A 2 -20.07 -1.34 -3.34
N LEU A 3 -18.99 -1.83 -3.96
CA LEU A 3 -17.77 -2.16 -3.24
C LEU A 3 -17.16 -0.87 -2.65
N ILE A 4 -16.71 -0.94 -1.41
CA ILE A 4 -15.86 0.06 -0.81
C ILE A 4 -14.44 -0.33 -1.20
N TYR A 5 -13.91 0.34 -2.23
CA TYR A 5 -12.62 0.00 -2.82
C TYR A 5 -11.90 1.26 -3.28
N VAL A 6 -10.64 1.32 -2.96
CA VAL A 6 -9.71 2.33 -3.49
C VAL A 6 -8.62 1.57 -4.23
N ASN A 7 -8.41 1.88 -5.51
CA ASN A 7 -7.33 1.28 -6.26
C ASN A 7 -5.99 1.80 -5.71
N PRO A 8 -5.15 0.94 -5.12
CA PRO A 8 -3.88 1.37 -4.52
C PRO A 8 -2.88 1.92 -5.53
N GLN A 9 -3.06 1.59 -6.81
CA GLN A 9 -2.27 2.12 -7.91
C GLN A 9 -2.70 3.52 -8.39
N GLY A 10 -3.82 4.02 -7.86
CA GLY A 10 -4.51 5.24 -8.30
C GLY A 10 -5.78 4.93 -9.09
N PRO A 11 -6.69 5.91 -9.28
CA PRO A 11 -7.92 5.72 -10.02
C PRO A 11 -7.67 5.15 -11.41
N ASP A 12 -8.41 4.11 -11.76
CA ASP A 12 -8.27 3.36 -13.02
C ASP A 12 -6.84 2.80 -13.27
N GLY A 13 -6.08 2.55 -12.18
CA GLY A 13 -4.68 2.12 -12.26
C GLY A 13 -3.70 3.22 -12.69
N ASN A 14 -4.15 4.47 -12.78
CA ASN A 14 -3.30 5.61 -13.11
C ASN A 14 -2.60 6.16 -11.85
N PRO A 15 -1.26 6.18 -11.79
CA PRO A 15 -0.51 6.54 -10.58
C PRO A 15 -0.44 8.06 -10.34
N ASP A 16 -1.62 8.70 -10.23
CA ASP A 16 -1.78 10.11 -9.89
C ASP A 16 -2.17 10.27 -8.40
N PRO A 17 -1.24 10.72 -7.52
CA PRO A 17 -1.52 10.85 -6.09
C PRO A 17 -2.64 11.84 -5.74
N LEU A 18 -2.81 12.93 -6.51
CA LEU A 18 -3.87 13.89 -6.23
C LEU A 18 -5.24 13.38 -6.65
N ALA A 19 -5.31 12.63 -7.74
CA ALA A 19 -6.53 11.94 -8.14
C ALA A 19 -6.88 10.85 -7.11
N SER A 20 -5.87 10.09 -6.65
CA SER A 20 -6.02 9.09 -5.58
C SER A 20 -6.54 9.71 -4.28
N ALA A 21 -6.02 10.88 -3.87
CA ALA A 21 -6.51 11.58 -2.67
C ALA A 21 -8.01 11.91 -2.72
N ARG A 22 -8.51 12.31 -3.90
CA ARG A 22 -9.94 12.56 -4.10
C ARG A 22 -10.77 11.29 -4.01
N ASP A 23 -10.31 10.22 -4.64
CA ASP A 23 -10.98 8.92 -4.64
C ASP A 23 -11.03 8.31 -3.22
N ILE A 24 -9.91 8.36 -2.50
CA ILE A 24 -9.84 7.96 -1.09
C ILE A 24 -10.87 8.73 -0.26
N ARG A 25 -10.89 10.05 -0.37
CA ARG A 25 -11.80 10.91 0.41
C ARG A 25 -13.27 10.60 0.13
N GLU A 26 -13.62 10.41 -1.14
CA GLU A 26 -14.98 10.04 -1.53
C GLU A 26 -15.38 8.67 -0.98
N THR A 27 -14.51 7.68 -1.11
CA THR A 27 -14.77 6.30 -0.68
C THR A 27 -14.88 6.20 0.84
N PHE A 28 -13.97 6.83 1.58
CA PHE A 28 -13.98 6.81 3.04
C PHE A 28 -15.12 7.65 3.63
N ALA A 29 -15.51 8.73 2.96
CA ALA A 29 -16.71 9.50 3.35
C ALA A 29 -17.99 8.66 3.28
N ARG A 30 -18.08 7.68 2.36
CA ARG A 30 -19.21 6.72 2.32
C ARG A 30 -19.24 5.80 3.54
N MET A 31 -18.13 5.64 4.23
CA MET A 31 -18.00 4.93 5.52
C MET A 31 -18.16 5.88 6.72
N ALA A 32 -18.57 7.13 6.48
CA ALA A 32 -18.68 8.21 7.47
C ALA A 32 -17.34 8.57 8.14
N MET A 33 -16.22 8.35 7.48
CA MET A 33 -14.88 8.70 7.96
C MET A 33 -14.44 10.06 7.41
N ASN A 34 -13.87 10.88 8.28
CA ASN A 34 -13.22 12.13 7.92
C ASN A 34 -11.75 11.88 7.50
N ASP A 35 -11.05 12.96 7.12
CA ASP A 35 -9.65 12.85 6.66
C ASP A 35 -8.71 12.35 7.76
N GLU A 36 -8.91 12.73 9.02
CA GLU A 36 -8.10 12.32 10.16
C GLU A 36 -8.27 10.81 10.42
N GLU A 37 -9.52 10.34 10.49
CA GLU A 37 -9.84 8.91 10.64
C GLU A 37 -9.33 8.08 9.46
N THR A 38 -9.37 8.64 8.25
CA THR A 38 -8.85 8.01 7.03
C THR A 38 -7.34 7.82 7.11
N VAL A 39 -6.59 8.86 7.46
CA VAL A 39 -5.11 8.75 7.63
C VAL A 39 -4.77 7.77 8.75
N ALA A 40 -5.47 7.83 9.88
CA ALA A 40 -5.24 6.91 11.00
C ALA A 40 -5.47 5.43 10.58
N LEU A 41 -6.55 5.17 9.84
CA LEU A 41 -6.86 3.80 9.38
C LEU A 41 -5.82 3.29 8.37
N VAL A 42 -5.45 4.10 7.39
CA VAL A 42 -4.47 3.72 6.37
C VAL A 42 -3.09 3.49 7.01
N ALA A 43 -2.60 4.45 7.78
CA ALA A 43 -1.30 4.34 8.44
C ALA A 43 -1.26 3.18 9.44
N GLY A 44 -2.33 3.00 10.21
CA GLY A 44 -2.47 1.89 11.14
C GLY A 44 -2.45 0.53 10.42
N GLY A 45 -3.20 0.38 9.34
CA GLY A 45 -3.23 -0.83 8.53
C GLY A 45 -1.89 -1.14 7.88
N HIS A 46 -1.27 -0.13 7.23
CA HIS A 46 -0.02 -0.29 6.51
C HIS A 46 1.23 -0.40 7.43
N THR A 47 1.09 -0.14 8.72
CA THR A 47 2.14 -0.46 9.70
C THR A 47 2.45 -1.95 9.75
N PHE A 48 1.46 -2.81 9.49
CA PHE A 48 1.57 -4.26 9.55
C PHE A 48 1.57 -4.92 8.16
N GLY A 49 2.36 -5.97 8.05
CA GLY A 49 2.34 -6.87 6.91
C GLY A 49 3.04 -6.34 5.66
N LYS A 50 2.75 -6.99 4.56
CA LYS A 50 3.21 -6.63 3.22
C LYS A 50 2.19 -7.01 2.17
N ALA A 51 2.24 -6.35 1.02
CA ALA A 51 1.58 -6.80 -0.19
C ALA A 51 2.44 -7.83 -0.92
N HIS A 52 1.81 -8.70 -1.70
CA HIS A 52 2.44 -9.82 -2.39
C HIS A 52 2.15 -9.78 -3.89
N GLY A 53 3.19 -9.61 -4.67
CA GLY A 53 3.12 -9.52 -6.13
C GLY A 53 4.47 -9.86 -6.77
N ALA A 54 5.19 -10.83 -6.18
CA ALA A 54 6.54 -11.21 -6.60
C ALA A 54 6.56 -12.11 -7.85
N SER A 55 5.40 -12.55 -8.35
CA SER A 55 5.31 -13.34 -9.58
C SER A 55 5.13 -12.45 -10.82
N VAL A 56 5.18 -13.06 -11.99
CA VAL A 56 4.98 -12.37 -13.26
C VAL A 56 3.52 -11.96 -13.47
N GLU A 57 3.29 -10.96 -14.29
CA GLU A 57 1.98 -10.34 -14.52
C GLU A 57 0.90 -11.35 -14.98
N GLU A 58 1.29 -12.35 -15.77
CA GLU A 58 0.36 -13.38 -16.28
C GLU A 58 -0.29 -14.22 -15.17
N ASN A 59 0.27 -14.22 -13.97
CA ASN A 59 -0.30 -14.91 -12.81
C ASN A 59 -1.25 -14.04 -11.97
N VAL A 60 -1.40 -12.76 -12.31
CA VAL A 60 -2.31 -11.84 -11.64
C VAL A 60 -3.61 -11.73 -12.45
N SER A 61 -4.73 -12.08 -11.85
CA SER A 61 -6.04 -11.93 -12.48
C SER A 61 -6.55 -10.49 -12.32
N ALA A 62 -7.72 -10.24 -12.94
CA ALA A 62 -8.34 -8.92 -12.92
C ALA A 62 -8.55 -8.36 -11.51
N GLU A 63 -8.44 -7.05 -11.39
CA GLU A 63 -8.84 -6.27 -10.21
C GLU A 63 -10.33 -6.46 -9.89
N PRO A 64 -10.80 -6.13 -8.67
CA PRO A 64 -12.20 -6.30 -8.30
C PRO A 64 -13.20 -5.67 -9.27
N GLU A 65 -12.89 -4.48 -9.82
CA GLU A 65 -13.75 -3.79 -10.78
C GLU A 65 -13.86 -4.51 -12.14
N GLY A 66 -12.79 -5.19 -12.55
CA GLY A 66 -12.71 -5.94 -13.80
C GLY A 66 -12.97 -7.42 -13.64
N ALA A 67 -13.17 -7.93 -12.42
CA ALA A 67 -13.37 -9.33 -12.15
C ALA A 67 -14.78 -9.81 -12.55
N PRO A 68 -14.93 -11.06 -13.02
CA PRO A 68 -16.25 -11.62 -13.34
C PRO A 68 -17.11 -11.76 -12.06
N ILE A 69 -18.42 -11.73 -12.23
CA ILE A 69 -19.39 -11.76 -11.12
C ILE A 69 -19.24 -13.01 -10.24
N GLU A 70 -18.77 -14.10 -10.81
CA GLU A 70 -18.51 -15.36 -10.10
C GLU A 70 -17.44 -15.20 -9.00
N ASN A 71 -16.55 -14.24 -9.14
CA ASN A 71 -15.55 -13.90 -8.12
C ASN A 71 -16.14 -13.05 -6.97
N MET A 72 -17.42 -12.68 -7.05
CA MET A 72 -18.18 -11.98 -6.01
C MET A 72 -17.47 -10.72 -5.47
N GLY A 73 -16.71 -10.05 -6.32
CA GLY A 73 -15.99 -8.82 -5.99
C GLY A 73 -14.62 -9.02 -5.35
N PHE A 74 -14.12 -10.23 -5.25
CA PHE A 74 -12.78 -10.46 -4.67
C PHE A 74 -11.63 -10.18 -5.64
N GLY A 75 -11.78 -10.48 -6.93
CA GLY A 75 -10.69 -10.26 -7.90
C GLY A 75 -9.37 -10.98 -7.54
N TRP A 76 -8.32 -10.67 -8.28
CA TRP A 76 -6.93 -11.10 -8.04
C TRP A 76 -6.71 -12.58 -7.70
N SER A 77 -7.53 -13.48 -8.22
CA SER A 77 -7.28 -14.90 -8.07
C SER A 77 -6.01 -15.31 -8.82
N ASN A 78 -5.24 -16.24 -8.28
CA ASN A 78 -4.03 -16.74 -8.93
C ASN A 78 -3.81 -18.23 -8.61
N ASN A 79 -2.99 -18.87 -9.45
CA ASN A 79 -2.58 -20.27 -9.31
C ASN A 79 -1.06 -20.41 -9.16
N PHE A 80 -0.38 -19.36 -8.72
CA PHE A 80 1.07 -19.34 -8.60
C PHE A 80 1.56 -20.16 -7.40
N GLY A 81 2.43 -21.13 -7.64
CA GLY A 81 3.12 -21.90 -6.63
C GLY A 81 2.20 -22.56 -5.60
N LYS A 82 2.47 -22.32 -4.32
CA LYS A 82 1.71 -22.87 -3.19
C LYS A 82 0.49 -22.01 -2.80
N GLY A 83 0.41 -20.78 -3.31
CA GLY A 83 -0.63 -19.81 -2.97
C GLY A 83 -0.47 -19.15 -1.58
N PHE A 84 0.64 -19.38 -0.88
CA PHE A 84 0.92 -18.77 0.41
C PHE A 84 2.41 -18.41 0.57
N GLY A 85 2.76 -17.61 1.59
CA GLY A 85 4.11 -17.13 1.81
C GLY A 85 4.61 -16.31 0.62
N ARG A 86 5.78 -16.61 0.11
CA ARG A 86 6.37 -15.94 -1.06
C ARG A 86 5.56 -16.13 -2.35
N ASP A 87 4.78 -17.18 -2.43
CA ASP A 87 3.95 -17.50 -3.60
C ASP A 87 2.56 -16.83 -3.53
N THR A 88 2.28 -16.05 -2.49
CA THR A 88 1.04 -15.28 -2.41
C THR A 88 1.04 -14.17 -3.45
N ILE A 89 -0.05 -14.05 -4.22
CA ILE A 89 -0.30 -12.90 -5.08
C ILE A 89 -1.68 -12.36 -4.75
N THR A 90 -1.75 -11.07 -4.44
CA THR A 90 -3.01 -10.37 -4.19
C THR A 90 -3.31 -9.39 -5.31
N SER A 91 -2.79 -8.18 -5.25
CA SER A 91 -3.01 -7.12 -6.24
C SER A 91 -1.87 -6.93 -7.23
N GLY A 92 -0.86 -7.78 -7.20
CA GLY A 92 0.40 -7.58 -7.92
C GLY A 92 1.34 -6.58 -7.27
N ILE A 93 0.89 -5.83 -6.28
CA ILE A 93 1.74 -4.92 -5.49
C ILE A 93 2.67 -5.78 -4.64
N GLU A 94 3.97 -5.46 -4.62
CA GLU A 94 4.98 -6.23 -3.89
C GLU A 94 5.74 -5.34 -2.91
N GLY A 95 5.80 -5.75 -1.67
CA GLY A 95 6.68 -5.21 -0.64
C GLY A 95 5.97 -4.83 0.66
N PRO A 96 6.74 -4.70 1.74
CA PRO A 96 6.29 -4.16 3.02
C PRO A 96 6.29 -2.62 2.97
N TRP A 97 5.47 -2.00 3.81
CA TRP A 97 5.46 -0.54 3.99
C TRP A 97 6.46 -0.05 5.04
N THR A 98 6.86 -0.95 5.97
CA THR A 98 7.71 -0.60 7.11
C THR A 98 8.89 -1.54 7.25
N THR A 99 9.91 -1.07 7.95
CA THR A 99 11.10 -1.86 8.33
C THR A 99 10.75 -3.04 9.25
N ASN A 100 9.68 -2.90 10.06
CA ASN A 100 9.24 -3.88 11.03
C ASN A 100 7.77 -4.28 10.81
N PRO A 101 7.43 -5.05 9.77
CA PRO A 101 6.05 -5.30 9.37
C PRO A 101 5.22 -6.15 10.34
N ILE A 102 5.81 -6.58 11.45
CA ILE A 102 5.13 -7.32 12.53
C ILE A 102 5.08 -6.54 13.84
N LYS A 103 5.45 -5.24 13.81
CA LYS A 103 5.50 -4.40 14.99
C LYS A 103 4.60 -3.18 14.83
N TRP A 104 3.88 -2.85 15.89
CA TRP A 104 3.09 -1.64 15.97
C TRP A 104 3.97 -0.49 16.44
N ASP A 105 4.39 0.36 15.51
CA ASP A 105 5.24 1.53 15.78
C ASP A 105 4.99 2.65 14.75
N ASN A 106 5.77 3.73 14.81
CA ASN A 106 5.63 4.88 13.91
C ASN A 106 6.39 4.72 12.58
N GLY A 107 6.93 3.53 12.30
CA GLY A 107 7.78 3.27 11.13
C GLY A 107 7.14 3.59 9.78
N TYR A 108 5.80 3.52 9.67
CA TYR A 108 5.11 3.92 8.46
C TYR A 108 5.33 5.40 8.14
N PHE A 109 5.10 6.29 9.10
CA PHE A 109 5.32 7.72 8.91
C PHE A 109 6.80 8.10 8.83
N ASP A 110 7.66 7.40 9.57
CA ASP A 110 9.12 7.59 9.49
C ASP A 110 9.60 7.43 8.05
N LEU A 111 9.14 6.39 7.36
CA LEU A 111 9.52 6.12 5.98
C LEU A 111 8.77 7.03 5.00
N LEU A 112 7.43 7.14 5.13
CA LEU A 112 6.60 7.91 4.20
C LEU A 112 7.04 9.37 4.11
N LEU A 113 7.34 10.01 5.25
CA LEU A 113 7.76 11.40 5.34
C LEU A 113 9.28 11.58 5.20
N GLY A 114 10.06 10.52 5.52
CA GLY A 114 11.53 10.58 5.56
C GLY A 114 12.23 10.42 4.22
N TYR A 115 11.55 9.85 3.22
CA TYR A 115 12.14 9.59 1.90
C TYR A 115 11.50 10.39 0.78
N LYS A 116 12.24 10.51 -0.31
CA LYS A 116 11.67 10.85 -1.63
C LYS A 116 11.26 9.54 -2.29
N TRP A 117 10.13 9.59 -2.98
CA TRP A 117 9.54 8.42 -3.62
C TRP A 117 9.53 8.56 -5.13
N GLU A 118 9.91 7.51 -5.83
CA GLU A 118 9.88 7.44 -7.29
C GLU A 118 9.00 6.28 -7.75
N LEU A 119 8.21 6.54 -8.79
CA LEU A 119 7.32 5.56 -9.38
C LEU A 119 8.12 4.45 -10.07
N THR A 120 7.75 3.21 -9.80
CA THR A 120 8.30 2.02 -10.44
C THR A 120 7.22 0.96 -10.62
N LYS A 121 7.62 -0.23 -11.04
CA LYS A 121 6.71 -1.38 -11.13
C LYS A 121 7.23 -2.53 -10.28
N SER A 122 6.28 -3.27 -9.69
CA SER A 122 6.52 -4.54 -9.05
C SER A 122 6.91 -5.60 -10.10
N PRO A 123 7.41 -6.78 -9.70
CA PRO A 123 7.61 -7.91 -10.61
C PRO A 123 6.33 -8.31 -11.38
N ALA A 124 5.17 -8.15 -10.76
CA ALA A 124 3.86 -8.43 -11.35
C ALA A 124 3.28 -7.27 -12.19
N GLY A 125 4.06 -6.23 -12.46
CA GLY A 125 3.67 -5.13 -13.34
C GLY A 125 2.86 -4.02 -12.66
N ALA A 126 2.47 -4.15 -11.38
CA ALA A 126 1.70 -3.13 -10.67
C ALA A 126 2.55 -1.89 -10.36
N HIS A 127 1.94 -0.72 -10.41
CA HIS A 127 2.57 0.53 -10.02
C HIS A 127 2.80 0.57 -8.51
N ILE A 128 4.04 0.77 -8.12
CA ILE A 128 4.48 1.00 -6.74
C ILE A 128 5.46 2.17 -6.70
N TRP A 129 5.72 2.68 -5.51
CA TRP A 129 6.70 3.74 -5.28
C TRP A 129 7.82 3.21 -4.40
N HIS A 130 9.07 3.40 -4.81
CA HIS A 130 10.24 3.01 -4.03
C HIS A 130 10.94 4.24 -3.45
N ALA A 131 11.57 4.06 -2.30
CA ALA A 131 12.36 5.08 -1.66
C ALA A 131 13.68 5.31 -2.43
N VAL A 132 13.99 6.58 -2.73
CA VAL A 132 15.27 6.95 -3.35
C VAL A 132 16.37 6.84 -2.30
N ASP A 133 17.47 6.15 -2.65
CA ASP A 133 18.62 5.96 -1.78
C ASP A 133 18.27 5.39 -0.38
N GLN A 134 17.37 4.39 -0.35
CA GLN A 134 16.94 3.76 0.89
C GLN A 134 18.13 3.17 1.65
N LYS A 135 18.24 3.52 2.94
CA LYS A 135 19.31 3.03 3.80
C LYS A 135 19.13 1.55 4.15
N GLN A 136 20.23 0.85 4.39
CA GLN A 136 20.24 -0.56 4.78
C GLN A 136 19.45 -0.84 6.07
N GLU A 137 19.48 0.08 7.02
CA GLU A 137 18.77 -0.03 8.29
C GLU A 137 17.24 0.05 8.13
N ASP A 138 16.77 0.65 7.04
CA ASP A 138 15.35 0.85 6.74
C ASP A 138 14.77 -0.26 5.85
N LEU A 139 15.59 -1.24 5.45
CA LEU A 139 15.12 -2.42 4.73
C LEU A 139 14.38 -3.37 5.68
N ALA A 140 13.32 -3.99 5.17
CA ALA A 140 12.52 -4.97 5.90
C ALA A 140 13.06 -6.40 5.76
N PRO A 141 12.73 -7.33 6.66
CA PRO A 141 13.01 -8.73 6.46
C PRO A 141 12.13 -9.34 5.35
N ASP A 142 12.68 -10.30 4.61
CA ASP A 142 11.89 -11.14 3.70
C ASP A 142 10.87 -11.99 4.47
N VAL A 143 9.77 -12.34 3.81
CA VAL A 143 8.63 -13.03 4.43
C VAL A 143 8.96 -14.46 4.88
N GLU A 144 9.90 -15.14 4.23
CA GLU A 144 10.28 -16.52 4.55
C GLU A 144 11.65 -16.63 5.18
N ASP A 145 12.56 -15.69 4.87
CA ASP A 145 13.94 -15.69 5.36
C ASP A 145 14.31 -14.31 5.90
N SER A 146 14.21 -14.13 7.19
CA SER A 146 14.50 -12.86 7.86
C SER A 146 15.98 -12.41 7.76
N SER A 147 16.88 -13.28 7.31
CA SER A 147 18.28 -12.91 7.03
C SER A 147 18.42 -12.12 5.72
N ILE A 148 17.46 -12.26 4.81
CA ILE A 148 17.37 -11.49 3.56
C ILE A 148 16.66 -10.17 3.86
N LYS A 149 17.17 -9.08 3.29
CA LYS A 149 16.57 -7.76 3.41
C LYS A 149 15.98 -7.34 2.08
N VAL A 150 14.77 -6.80 2.15
CA VAL A 150 13.99 -6.32 0.99
C VAL A 150 13.64 -4.84 1.15
N PRO A 151 13.56 -4.07 0.06
CA PRO A 151 13.15 -2.66 0.13
C PRO A 151 11.70 -2.54 0.58
N THR A 152 11.40 -1.42 1.24
CA THR A 152 10.01 -1.01 1.50
C THR A 152 9.43 -0.30 0.27
N MET A 153 8.13 -0.25 0.20
CA MET A 153 7.42 0.43 -0.88
C MET A 153 6.24 1.25 -0.34
N MET A 154 5.76 2.16 -1.17
CA MET A 154 4.48 2.84 -0.97
C MET A 154 3.57 2.62 -2.18
N THR A 155 2.28 2.65 -1.96
CA THR A 155 1.28 2.69 -3.03
C THR A 155 1.01 4.14 -3.46
N THR A 156 0.32 4.34 -4.58
CA THR A 156 -0.11 5.69 -4.97
C THR A 156 -1.08 6.29 -3.93
N ALA A 157 -1.87 5.43 -3.27
CA ALA A 157 -2.73 5.85 -2.17
C ALA A 157 -1.93 6.35 -0.94
N ASP A 158 -0.77 5.76 -0.64
CA ASP A 158 0.11 6.27 0.41
C ASP A 158 0.74 7.61 0.02
N ILE A 159 1.23 7.72 -1.20
CA ILE A 159 1.81 8.98 -1.70
C ILE A 159 0.77 10.11 -1.73
N ALA A 160 -0.51 9.79 -1.88
CA ALA A 160 -1.60 10.75 -1.73
C ALA A 160 -1.60 11.42 -0.34
N LEU A 161 -1.23 10.68 0.72
CA LEU A 161 -1.19 11.19 2.09
C LEU A 161 -0.08 12.22 2.34
N ILE A 162 0.89 12.36 1.44
CA ILE A 162 1.94 13.39 1.52
C ILE A 162 1.86 14.40 0.37
N THR A 163 0.98 14.17 -0.60
CA THR A 163 0.80 15.06 -1.76
C THR A 163 -0.40 15.99 -1.59
N ASP A 164 -1.53 15.49 -1.09
CA ASP A 164 -2.68 16.30 -0.71
C ASP A 164 -2.34 17.12 0.55
N SER A 165 -2.57 18.43 0.50
CA SER A 165 -2.12 19.35 1.57
C SER A 165 -2.78 19.08 2.92
N ASN A 166 -4.04 18.63 2.93
CA ASN A 166 -4.78 18.35 4.17
C ASN A 166 -4.33 17.01 4.77
N TYR A 167 -4.26 15.95 3.95
CA TYR A 167 -3.73 14.66 4.39
C TYR A 167 -2.28 14.76 4.87
N LYS A 168 -1.44 15.55 4.17
CA LYS A 168 -0.05 15.77 4.56
C LYS A 168 0.05 16.37 5.95
N LYS A 169 -0.73 17.43 6.23
CA LYS A 169 -0.74 18.05 7.56
C LYS A 169 -1.13 17.04 8.64
N ILE A 170 -2.16 16.23 8.41
CA ILE A 170 -2.60 15.21 9.35
C ILE A 170 -1.52 14.14 9.55
N SER A 171 -0.87 13.69 8.47
CA SER A 171 0.24 12.72 8.54
C SER A 171 1.42 13.25 9.36
N GLU A 172 1.78 14.53 9.18
CA GLU A 172 2.82 15.20 9.95
C GLU A 172 2.42 15.33 11.44
N ASP A 173 1.17 15.70 11.72
CA ASP A 173 0.64 15.81 13.08
C ASP A 173 0.65 14.43 13.79
N PHE A 174 0.28 13.35 13.12
CA PHE A 174 0.34 11.99 13.68
C PHE A 174 1.76 11.49 13.89
N HIS A 175 2.65 11.78 12.96
CA HIS A 175 4.08 11.45 13.10
C HIS A 175 4.71 12.07 14.34
N LEU A 176 4.34 13.31 14.66
CA LEU A 176 4.84 14.03 15.82
C LEU A 176 4.12 13.65 17.12
N SER A 177 2.99 12.98 17.07
CA SER A 177 2.14 12.66 18.22
C SER A 177 2.33 11.23 18.69
N LEU A 178 3.00 11.06 19.83
CA LEU A 178 3.13 9.75 20.52
C LEU A 178 1.80 9.21 21.07
N ILE A 179 0.73 10.00 21.03
CA ILE A 179 -0.59 9.63 21.58
C ILE A 179 -1.42 8.81 20.58
N HIS A 180 -1.12 8.90 19.30
CA HIS A 180 -1.87 8.25 18.20
C HIS A 180 -1.21 6.96 17.70
N ILE A 181 -0.22 6.47 18.40
CA ILE A 181 0.46 5.19 18.11
C ILE A 181 -0.19 4.08 18.92
#